data_9a18d3097cf888ffeaceb50a1d44ee70
#
_entry.id   9a18d3097cf888ffeaceb50a1d44ee70
#
_cell.length_a   1.000
_cell.length_b   1.000
_cell.length_c   1.000
_cell.angle_alpha   90.00
_cell.angle_beta   90.00
_cell.angle_gamma   90.00
#
_symmetry.space_group_name_H-M   'P 1'
#
loop_
_entity.id
_entity.type
_entity.pdbx_description
1 polymer ?
#
loop_
_entity_poly.entity_id
_entity_poly.type
_entity_poly.pdbx_seq_one_letter_code
_entity_poly.pdbx_strand_id
1 'polypeptide(L)'
;DGGESLIPALEQIIKIGGQNNIKEVKIGMSHRGRLNVLANVLQKSYKKIFNEFAGEFSSDSEDSAGDVKYHLGASSDREFDGNSVHVSLTDNPSHLEAVNPVVLGQTRAKQFFHKDRERNKVIPILIHGDAAFAGQGVVAECFAMSGLPGHNTGGTIHIIVNNQIGFT
;
A
#
# COMPACT_ATOMS: atom_id res chain seq x y z
N ASP A 1 12.66 -12.63 -4.59
CA ASP A 1 13.72 -12.38 -5.57
C ASP A 1 13.25 -11.36 -6.60
N GLY A 2 14.14 -10.44 -7.02
CA GLY A 2 13.84 -9.42 -8.02
C GLY A 2 13.11 -8.18 -7.49
N GLY A 3 12.84 -8.10 -6.20
CA GLY A 3 12.16 -6.96 -5.58
C GLY A 3 13.08 -6.10 -4.69
N GLU A 4 14.39 -6.29 -4.76
CA GLU A 4 15.35 -5.64 -3.86
C GLU A 4 15.36 -4.12 -4.02
N SER A 5 15.25 -3.63 -5.25
CA SER A 5 15.19 -2.19 -5.54
C SER A 5 13.85 -1.54 -5.14
N LEU A 6 12.82 -2.32 -4.81
CA LEU A 6 11.53 -1.79 -4.35
C LEU A 6 11.66 -0.98 -3.05
N ILE A 7 12.49 -1.45 -2.11
CA ILE A 7 12.66 -0.78 -0.82
C ILE A 7 13.30 0.59 -0.97
N PRO A 8 14.49 0.75 -1.61
CA PRO A 8 15.05 2.08 -1.81
C PRO A 8 14.16 2.98 -2.68
N ALA A 9 13.40 2.42 -3.63
CA ALA A 9 12.45 3.21 -4.41
C ALA A 9 11.32 3.77 -3.53
N LEU A 10 10.71 2.95 -2.68
CA LEU A 10 9.66 3.40 -1.75
C LEU A 10 10.19 4.42 -0.74
N GLU A 11 11.37 4.17 -0.16
CA GLU A 11 12.02 5.11 0.76
C GLU A 11 12.24 6.48 0.09
N GLN A 12 12.71 6.48 -1.15
CA GLN A 12 12.94 7.73 -1.88
C GLN A 12 11.62 8.45 -2.24
N ILE A 13 10.58 7.70 -2.64
CA ILE A 13 9.25 8.28 -2.92
C ILE A 13 8.68 8.93 -1.66
N ILE A 14 8.74 8.25 -0.50
CA ILE A 14 8.21 8.78 0.76
C ILE A 14 9.01 10.01 1.19
N LYS A 15 10.35 9.96 1.11
CA LYS A 15 11.23 11.08 1.44
C LYS A 15 10.92 12.32 0.59
N ILE A 16 10.91 12.16 -0.73
CA ILE A 16 10.60 13.26 -1.66
C ILE A 16 9.15 13.75 -1.45
N GLY A 17 8.22 12.83 -1.19
CA GLY A 17 6.85 13.17 -0.85
C GLY A 17 6.78 14.09 0.36
N GLY A 18 7.47 13.75 1.45
CA GLY A 18 7.55 14.59 2.65
C GLY A 18 8.13 15.98 2.38
N GLN A 19 9.19 16.06 1.59
CA GLN A 19 9.78 17.33 1.15
C GLN A 19 8.81 18.18 0.33
N ASN A 20 7.87 17.55 -0.39
CA ASN A 20 6.81 18.20 -1.17
C ASN A 20 5.47 18.29 -0.43
N ASN A 21 5.49 18.24 0.91
CA ASN A 21 4.29 18.45 1.73
C ASN A 21 3.27 17.31 1.75
N ILE A 22 3.61 16.13 1.24
CA ILE A 22 2.80 14.93 1.43
C ILE A 22 2.77 14.59 2.92
N LYS A 23 1.59 14.33 3.44
CA LYS A 23 1.33 13.99 4.85
C LYS A 23 1.01 12.53 5.05
N GLU A 24 0.34 11.92 4.08
CA GLU A 24 -0.01 10.50 4.13
C GLU A 24 0.29 9.80 2.81
N VAL A 25 0.79 8.57 2.92
CA VAL A 25 0.97 7.63 1.81
C VAL A 25 0.13 6.38 2.10
N LYS A 26 -0.77 6.06 1.19
CA LYS A 26 -1.58 4.84 1.23
C LYS A 26 -1.02 3.82 0.27
N ILE A 27 -0.60 2.65 0.77
CA ILE A 27 -0.03 1.58 -0.04
C ILE A 27 -1.03 0.43 -0.17
N GLY A 28 -1.24 -0.02 -1.39
CA GLY A 28 -1.89 -1.28 -1.71
C GLY A 28 -0.93 -2.20 -2.42
N MET A 29 -0.88 -3.46 -2.02
CA MET A 29 -0.03 -4.43 -2.69
C MET A 29 -0.52 -5.85 -2.43
N SER A 30 -0.22 -6.74 -3.38
CA SER A 30 -0.41 -8.17 -3.23
C SER A 30 0.70 -8.81 -2.37
N HIS A 31 0.85 -10.11 -2.48
CA HIS A 31 1.79 -10.90 -1.67
C HIS A 31 3.27 -10.73 -2.04
N ARG A 32 3.59 -10.41 -3.30
CA ARG A 32 4.98 -10.35 -3.80
C ARG A 32 5.77 -9.22 -3.14
N GLY A 33 6.71 -9.57 -2.27
CA GLY A 33 7.52 -8.61 -1.51
C GLY A 33 6.82 -7.99 -0.29
N ARG A 34 5.61 -8.40 0.07
CA ARG A 34 4.83 -7.75 1.14
C ARG A 34 5.52 -7.79 2.50
N LEU A 35 6.07 -8.94 2.90
CA LEU A 35 6.80 -9.04 4.19
C LEU A 35 8.03 -8.13 4.22
N ASN A 36 8.71 -7.97 3.09
CA ASN A 36 9.82 -7.04 2.96
C ASN A 36 9.38 -5.58 3.14
N VAL A 37 8.27 -5.19 2.53
CA VAL A 37 7.69 -3.85 2.72
C VAL A 37 7.24 -3.64 4.16
N LEU A 38 6.56 -4.61 4.77
CA LEU A 38 6.14 -4.56 6.17
C LEU A 38 7.34 -4.34 7.11
N ALA A 39 8.42 -5.09 6.92
CA ALA A 39 9.59 -5.01 7.78
C ALA A 39 10.41 -3.72 7.54
N ASN A 40 10.74 -3.42 6.30
CA ASN A 40 11.73 -2.40 5.95
C ASN A 40 11.14 -1.02 5.66
N VAL A 41 9.90 -0.93 5.16
CA VAL A 41 9.23 0.35 4.92
C VAL A 41 8.32 0.74 6.09
N LEU A 42 7.45 -0.18 6.53
CA LEU A 42 6.53 0.07 7.65
C LEU A 42 7.19 -0.14 9.03
N GLN A 43 8.43 -0.61 9.07
CA GLN A 43 9.19 -0.85 10.31
C GLN A 43 8.50 -1.81 11.28
N LYS A 44 7.69 -2.73 10.77
CA LYS A 44 7.07 -3.77 11.56
C LYS A 44 8.15 -4.74 12.07
N SER A 45 8.29 -4.89 13.38
CA SER A 45 9.36 -5.71 13.95
C SER A 45 9.24 -7.18 13.53
N TYR A 46 10.36 -7.84 13.27
CA TYR A 46 10.39 -9.27 12.94
C TYR A 46 9.72 -10.12 14.02
N LYS A 47 9.90 -9.75 15.31
CA LYS A 47 9.24 -10.44 16.42
C LYS A 47 7.70 -10.42 16.25
N LYS A 48 7.13 -9.27 15.90
CA LYS A 48 5.68 -9.15 15.67
C LYS A 48 5.25 -9.99 14.47
N ILE A 49 6.01 -9.95 13.38
CA ILE A 49 5.74 -10.77 12.18
C ILE A 49 5.76 -12.25 12.53
N PHE A 50 6.80 -12.73 13.22
CA PHE A 50 6.92 -14.15 13.58
C PHE A 50 5.84 -14.60 14.58
N ASN A 51 5.49 -13.76 15.55
CA ASN A 51 4.40 -14.06 16.51
C ASN A 51 3.06 -14.21 15.78
N GLU A 52 2.77 -13.35 14.80
CA GLU A 52 1.57 -13.47 13.97
C GLU A 52 1.55 -14.79 13.19
N PHE A 53 2.69 -15.23 12.64
CA PHE A 53 2.80 -16.53 11.97
C PHE A 53 2.67 -17.71 12.95
N ALA A 54 3.17 -17.59 14.18
CA ALA A 54 3.03 -18.61 15.22
C ALA A 54 1.60 -18.73 15.77
N GLY A 55 0.73 -17.78 15.46
CA GLY A 55 -0.64 -17.74 15.99
C GLY A 55 -0.74 -17.19 17.41
N GLU A 56 0.34 -16.57 17.91
CA GLU A 56 0.35 -15.85 19.20
C GLU A 56 -0.27 -14.47 19.03
N PHE A 57 -1.60 -14.38 19.20
CA PHE A 57 -2.30 -13.11 19.22
C PHE A 57 -2.27 -12.49 20.61
N SER A 58 -2.02 -11.19 20.68
CA SER A 58 -2.44 -10.41 21.85
C SER A 58 -3.97 -10.44 21.91
N SER A 59 -4.51 -10.60 23.10
CA SER A 59 -5.94 -10.81 23.42
C SER A 59 -6.93 -9.77 22.88
N ASP A 60 -6.47 -8.76 22.16
CA ASP A 60 -7.28 -7.63 21.68
C ASP A 60 -7.77 -7.75 20.23
N SER A 61 -7.52 -8.89 19.55
CA SER A 61 -7.91 -9.08 18.15
C SER A 61 -8.70 -10.39 17.95
N GLU A 62 -9.93 -10.46 18.48
CA GLU A 62 -10.83 -11.60 18.26
C GLU A 62 -11.29 -11.75 16.80
N ASP A 63 -11.14 -10.71 15.96
CA ASP A 63 -11.69 -10.67 14.60
C ASP A 63 -10.79 -11.26 13.49
N SER A 64 -9.58 -11.73 13.80
CA SER A 64 -8.65 -12.15 12.75
C SER A 64 -8.38 -13.67 12.67
N ALA A 65 -9.24 -14.49 13.26
CA ALA A 65 -8.99 -15.94 13.41
C ALA A 65 -8.99 -16.75 12.09
N GLY A 66 -9.32 -16.16 10.96
CA GLY A 66 -9.45 -16.85 9.68
C GLY A 66 -8.61 -16.33 8.51
N ASP A 67 -7.90 -15.20 8.68
CA ASP A 67 -7.17 -14.61 7.55
C ASP A 67 -5.71 -15.07 7.47
N VAL A 68 -5.17 -15.03 6.27
CA VAL A 68 -3.75 -15.33 6.02
C VAL A 68 -2.90 -14.20 6.60
N LYS A 69 -1.99 -14.54 7.51
CA LYS A 69 -1.26 -13.58 8.35
C LYS A 69 -0.53 -12.47 7.59
N TYR A 70 0.03 -12.75 6.42
CA TYR A 70 0.70 -11.72 5.63
C TYR A 70 -0.25 -10.80 4.86
N HIS A 71 -1.56 -11.06 4.87
CA HIS A 71 -2.57 -10.12 4.33
C HIS A 71 -2.80 -8.92 5.23
N LEU A 72 -2.45 -9.02 6.51
CA LEU A 72 -2.62 -7.93 7.46
C LEU A 72 -1.86 -6.67 7.04
N GLY A 73 -2.48 -5.53 7.28
CA GLY A 73 -1.89 -4.23 7.08
C GLY A 73 -0.99 -3.79 8.22
N ALA A 74 -0.42 -2.63 8.07
CA ALA A 74 0.33 -1.94 9.10
C ALA A 74 0.39 -0.44 8.79
N SER A 75 0.70 0.37 9.81
CA SER A 75 1.00 1.78 9.60
C SER A 75 2.16 2.21 10.49
N SER A 76 2.89 3.21 10.04
CA SER A 76 3.95 3.86 10.81
C SER A 76 4.14 5.31 10.34
N ASP A 77 4.64 6.14 11.23
CA ASP A 77 5.10 7.47 10.88
C ASP A 77 6.59 7.38 10.51
N ARG A 78 6.92 7.97 9.36
CA ARG A 78 8.28 7.98 8.83
C ARG A 78 8.79 9.41 8.81
N GLU A 79 9.99 9.61 9.32
CA GLU A 79 10.62 10.92 9.38
C GLU A 79 11.83 10.98 8.45
N PHE A 80 11.85 12.01 7.59
CA PHE A 80 12.94 12.29 6.68
C PHE A 80 13.25 13.78 6.66
N ASP A 81 14.46 14.16 7.05
CA ASP A 81 14.93 15.54 6.99
C ASP A 81 13.97 16.53 7.72
N GLY A 82 13.39 16.11 8.86
CA GLY A 82 12.43 16.90 9.62
C GLY A 82 10.98 16.91 9.08
N ASN A 83 10.69 16.14 8.04
CA ASN A 83 9.34 15.94 7.53
C ASN A 83 8.77 14.61 8.00
N SER A 84 7.59 14.63 8.61
CA SER A 84 6.86 13.43 9.02
C SER A 84 5.81 13.07 7.97
N VAL A 85 5.81 11.79 7.57
CA VAL A 85 4.85 11.22 6.62
C VAL A 85 4.23 9.98 7.24
N HIS A 86 2.91 9.96 7.35
CA HIS A 86 2.18 8.76 7.78
C HIS A 86 2.08 7.77 6.62
N VAL A 87 2.64 6.58 6.79
CA VAL A 87 2.61 5.52 5.78
C VAL A 87 1.75 4.37 6.26
N SER A 88 0.80 3.94 5.46
CA SER A 88 -0.05 2.80 5.79
C SER A 88 -0.18 1.83 4.63
N LEU A 89 -0.02 0.55 4.93
CA LEU A 89 -0.26 -0.57 4.03
C LEU A 89 -1.64 -1.15 4.35
N THR A 90 -2.52 -1.13 3.38
CA THR A 90 -3.89 -1.63 3.52
C THR A 90 -3.90 -3.16 3.59
N ASP A 91 -4.78 -3.71 4.44
CA ASP A 91 -5.09 -5.13 4.39
C ASP A 91 -5.60 -5.52 3.01
N ASN A 92 -5.28 -6.72 2.55
CA ASN A 92 -5.78 -7.17 1.25
C ASN A 92 -6.26 -8.62 1.30
N PRO A 93 -7.27 -8.98 0.49
CA PRO A 93 -7.66 -10.37 0.31
C PRO A 93 -6.68 -11.10 -0.62
N SER A 94 -6.86 -12.42 -0.75
CA SER A 94 -6.11 -13.22 -1.73
C SER A 94 -6.42 -12.89 -3.19
N HIS A 95 -7.51 -12.17 -3.45
CA HIS A 95 -7.91 -11.76 -4.79
C HIS A 95 -6.96 -10.68 -5.31
N LEU A 96 -6.22 -11.01 -6.34
CA LEU A 96 -5.24 -10.11 -6.95
C LEU A 96 -5.92 -8.83 -7.46
N GLU A 97 -5.30 -7.69 -7.18
CA GLU A 97 -5.72 -6.33 -7.58
C GLU A 97 -7.01 -5.81 -6.91
N ALA A 98 -7.72 -6.64 -6.13
CA ALA A 98 -8.96 -6.22 -5.45
C ALA A 98 -8.72 -5.09 -4.42
N VAL A 99 -7.52 -4.94 -3.91
CA VAL A 99 -7.15 -3.86 -2.99
C VAL A 99 -7.04 -2.49 -3.68
N ASN A 100 -6.88 -2.44 -5.00
CA ASN A 100 -6.67 -1.19 -5.72
C ASN A 100 -7.79 -0.17 -5.50
N PRO A 101 -9.07 -0.47 -5.79
CA PRO A 101 -10.15 0.48 -5.56
C PRO A 101 -10.33 0.82 -4.07
N VAL A 102 -10.00 -0.10 -3.17
CA VAL A 102 -10.06 0.14 -1.72
C VAL A 102 -9.05 1.23 -1.33
N VAL A 103 -7.80 1.11 -1.76
CA VAL A 103 -6.74 2.11 -1.49
C VAL A 103 -7.08 3.47 -2.11
N LEU A 104 -7.60 3.47 -3.34
CA LEU A 104 -8.04 4.72 -3.99
C LEU A 104 -9.19 5.38 -3.21
N GLY A 105 -10.16 4.60 -2.76
CA GLY A 105 -11.26 5.08 -1.92
C GLY A 105 -10.78 5.61 -0.56
N GLN A 106 -9.88 4.89 0.11
CA GLN A 106 -9.27 5.35 1.37
C GLN A 106 -8.49 6.66 1.17
N THR A 107 -7.70 6.75 0.09
CA THR A 107 -6.96 7.98 -0.25
C THR A 107 -7.93 9.14 -0.43
N ARG A 108 -8.98 8.94 -1.20
CA ARG A 108 -10.00 9.97 -1.46
C ARG A 108 -10.70 10.41 -0.18
N ALA A 109 -11.02 9.48 0.72
CA ALA A 109 -11.61 9.78 2.03
C ALA A 109 -10.64 10.60 2.90
N LYS A 110 -9.37 10.23 2.95
CA LYS A 110 -8.34 10.98 3.68
C LYS A 110 -8.14 12.38 3.14
N GLN A 111 -8.12 12.56 1.82
CA GLN A 111 -8.09 13.89 1.21
C GLN A 111 -9.29 14.74 1.64
N PHE A 112 -10.48 14.14 1.72
CA PHE A 112 -11.66 14.82 2.23
C PHE A 112 -11.50 15.26 3.69
N PHE A 113 -11.05 14.38 4.58
CA PHE A 113 -10.83 14.69 6.00
C PHE A 113 -9.75 15.75 6.22
N HIS A 114 -8.68 15.72 5.42
CA HIS A 114 -7.62 16.73 5.45
C HIS A 114 -8.00 18.05 4.75
N LYS A 115 -9.21 18.15 4.20
CA LYS A 115 -9.62 19.30 3.37
C LYS A 115 -8.63 19.56 2.22
N ASP A 116 -8.05 18.50 1.71
CA ASP A 116 -7.04 18.49 0.63
C ASP A 116 -7.73 18.60 -0.73
N ARG A 117 -8.19 19.80 -1.07
CA ARG A 117 -8.90 20.08 -2.32
C ARG A 117 -7.99 19.92 -3.55
N GLU A 118 -6.72 20.26 -3.39
CA GLU A 118 -5.69 20.17 -4.44
C GLU A 118 -5.16 18.76 -4.63
N ARG A 119 -5.50 17.82 -3.73
CA ARG A 119 -5.09 16.41 -3.77
C ARG A 119 -3.57 16.23 -3.80
N ASN A 120 -2.88 17.01 -2.99
CA ASN A 120 -1.42 17.06 -2.91
C ASN A 120 -0.86 16.76 -1.52
N LYS A 121 -1.69 16.26 -0.58
CA LYS A 121 -1.27 15.90 0.77
C LYS A 121 -1.34 14.40 1.04
N VAL A 122 -2.21 13.68 0.34
CA VAL A 122 -2.39 12.23 0.49
C VAL A 122 -2.26 11.57 -0.87
N ILE A 123 -1.33 10.64 -1.01
CA ILE A 123 -1.08 9.94 -2.27
C ILE A 123 -1.24 8.42 -2.14
N PRO A 124 -1.81 7.75 -3.14
CA PRO A 124 -1.85 6.31 -3.23
C PRO A 124 -0.61 5.77 -3.96
N ILE A 125 -0.09 4.63 -3.48
CA ILE A 125 0.90 3.81 -4.17
C ILE A 125 0.31 2.41 -4.33
N LEU A 126 0.28 1.90 -5.54
CA LEU A 126 -0.18 0.55 -5.84
C LEU A 126 0.98 -0.28 -6.39
N ILE A 127 1.25 -1.41 -5.73
CA ILE A 127 2.35 -2.31 -6.09
C ILE A 127 1.76 -3.60 -6.63
N HIS A 128 2.11 -3.92 -7.86
CA HIS A 128 1.49 -4.97 -8.65
C HIS A 128 2.45 -6.11 -8.98
N GLY A 129 1.92 -7.29 -9.18
CA GLY A 129 2.56 -8.30 -10.01
C GLY A 129 2.26 -8.03 -11.48
N ASP A 130 3.19 -8.37 -12.36
CA ASP A 130 3.11 -8.09 -13.80
C ASP A 130 1.89 -8.72 -14.49
N ALA A 131 1.67 -10.01 -14.27
CA ALA A 131 0.54 -10.72 -14.89
C ALA A 131 -0.81 -10.21 -14.37
N ALA A 132 -0.93 -9.96 -13.06
CA ALA A 132 -2.15 -9.44 -12.47
C ALA A 132 -2.45 -8.01 -12.97
N PHE A 133 -1.44 -7.17 -13.06
CA PHE A 133 -1.60 -5.81 -13.60
C PHE A 133 -2.09 -5.83 -15.05
N ALA A 134 -1.54 -6.72 -15.87
CA ALA A 134 -1.94 -6.84 -17.27
C ALA A 134 -3.31 -7.52 -17.47
N GLY A 135 -3.66 -8.50 -16.60
CA GLY A 135 -4.78 -9.41 -16.84
C GLY A 135 -6.04 -9.15 -16.02
N GLN A 136 -5.95 -8.46 -14.88
CA GLN A 136 -7.12 -8.23 -14.02
C GLN A 136 -7.91 -7.00 -14.46
N GLY A 137 -9.19 -7.19 -14.79
CA GLY A 137 -10.07 -6.12 -15.27
C GLY A 137 -10.23 -4.95 -14.31
N VAL A 138 -10.15 -5.19 -13.00
CA VAL A 138 -10.24 -4.14 -11.97
C VAL A 138 -9.14 -3.07 -12.10
N VAL A 139 -7.99 -3.41 -12.68
CA VAL A 139 -6.92 -2.43 -12.96
C VAL A 139 -7.40 -1.42 -13.99
N ALA A 140 -7.94 -1.89 -15.12
CA ALA A 140 -8.50 -1.01 -16.16
C ALA A 140 -9.69 -0.18 -15.64
N GLU A 141 -10.52 -0.75 -14.78
CA GLU A 141 -11.64 -0.05 -14.15
C GLU A 141 -11.14 1.08 -13.22
N CYS A 142 -10.08 0.85 -12.44
CA CYS A 142 -9.46 1.89 -11.62
C CYS A 142 -8.92 3.04 -12.48
N PHE A 143 -8.27 2.74 -13.61
CA PHE A 143 -7.83 3.77 -14.55
C PHE A 143 -9.01 4.53 -15.16
N ALA A 144 -10.08 3.86 -15.55
CA ALA A 144 -11.28 4.50 -16.07
C ALA A 144 -11.92 5.45 -15.05
N MET A 145 -11.95 5.07 -13.78
CA MET A 145 -12.47 5.92 -12.69
C MET A 145 -11.58 7.13 -12.37
N SER A 146 -10.29 7.09 -12.69
CA SER A 146 -9.34 8.14 -12.30
C SER A 146 -9.68 9.53 -12.85
N GLY A 147 -10.37 9.60 -14.00
CA GLY A 147 -10.85 10.83 -14.61
C GLY A 147 -12.17 11.37 -14.03
N LEU A 148 -12.86 10.60 -13.19
CA LEU A 148 -14.15 11.02 -12.64
C LEU A 148 -13.96 11.92 -11.41
N PRO A 149 -14.67 13.06 -11.33
CA PRO A 149 -14.48 14.02 -10.23
C PRO A 149 -14.63 13.43 -8.83
N GLY A 150 -15.54 12.47 -8.65
CA GLY A 150 -15.80 11.80 -7.36
C GLY A 150 -14.71 10.79 -6.96
N HIS A 151 -13.99 10.23 -7.93
CA HIS A 151 -13.02 9.15 -7.72
C HIS A 151 -11.56 9.59 -7.87
N ASN A 152 -11.33 10.71 -8.53
CA ASN A 152 -10.00 11.24 -8.79
C ASN A 152 -9.23 11.52 -7.47
N THR A 153 -8.03 10.97 -7.35
CA THR A 153 -7.12 11.16 -6.21
C THR A 153 -5.98 12.14 -6.48
N GLY A 154 -5.94 12.75 -7.66
CA GLY A 154 -4.83 13.63 -8.07
C GLY A 154 -3.67 12.88 -8.73
N GLY A 155 -3.73 11.56 -8.76
CA GLY A 155 -2.74 10.66 -9.35
C GLY A 155 -2.48 9.46 -8.46
N THR A 156 -1.88 8.42 -9.04
CA THR A 156 -1.49 7.18 -8.36
C THR A 156 -0.12 6.76 -8.85
N ILE A 157 0.76 6.39 -7.94
CA ILE A 157 2.05 5.79 -8.30
C ILE A 157 1.84 4.29 -8.44
N HIS A 158 2.11 3.76 -9.62
CA HIS A 158 2.06 2.32 -9.89
C HIS A 158 3.47 1.76 -9.99
N ILE A 159 3.75 0.70 -9.23
CA ILE A 159 5.03 -0.01 -9.24
C ILE A 159 4.76 -1.46 -9.61
N ILE A 160 5.41 -1.96 -10.63
CA ILE A 160 5.25 -3.33 -11.10
C ILE A 160 6.50 -4.14 -10.72
N VAL A 161 6.31 -5.11 -9.83
CA VAL A 161 7.36 -6.08 -9.47
C VAL A 161 7.26 -7.24 -10.44
N ASN A 162 8.04 -7.16 -11.51
CA ASN A 162 7.98 -8.09 -12.64
C ASN A 162 8.90 -9.28 -12.42
N ASN A 163 8.35 -10.51 -12.50
CA ASN A 163 9.12 -11.74 -12.55
C ASN A 163 8.85 -12.56 -13.82
N GLN A 164 8.04 -12.03 -14.74
CA GLN A 164 7.65 -12.66 -16.01
C GLN A 164 6.92 -13.99 -15.86
N ILE A 165 6.38 -14.28 -14.68
CA ILE A 165 5.62 -15.50 -14.37
C ILE A 165 4.24 -15.09 -13.87
N GLY A 166 3.19 -15.57 -14.51
CA GLY A 166 1.81 -15.36 -14.12
C GLY A 166 1.01 -16.63 -14.09
N PHE A 167 0.16 -16.76 -13.07
CA PHE A 167 -0.90 -17.76 -12.99
C PHE A 167 -2.23 -17.01 -13.14
N THR A 168 -2.74 -17.00 -14.33
CA THR A 168 -4.03 -16.35 -14.64
C THR A 168 -5.03 -17.36 -15.15
#